data_ae86c5e603723f279b8774cbc54db942
#
_entry.id   ae86c5e603723f279b8774cbc54db942
#
_cell.length_a   1.000
_cell.length_b   1.000
_cell.length_c   1.000
_cell.angle_alpha   90.00
_cell.angle_beta   90.00
_cell.angle_gamma   90.00
#
_symmetry.space_group_name_H-M   'P 1'
#
loop_
_entity.id
_entity.type
_entity.pdbx_description
1 polymer ?
#
loop_
_entity_poly.entity_id
_entity_poly.type
_entity_poly.pdbx_seq_one_letter_code
_entity_poly.pdbx_strand_id
1 'polypeptide(L)'
;MLKLRKAPASYDERFMDTMASEYLDRTPWTELRLEAVRDLLDPQPGDRIVDLGCAAGAITHYLSTYGAEPVGVDLEPLAISRARELFQGLRFEVADATRLPFEDASFDKAVAADFVEHIEDDTFVAMCDELRRVLVKGGLFAIYAPNPRHLIERMKERDFVLAQNPTHIGLRDADHMRRVLEQGGFEVVRSEWRPSFFRGLRSVEKVAGPKLELFRYRVCVLAQAR
;
A
#
# COMPACT_ATOMS: atom_id res chain seq x y z
N MET A 1 27.01 0.29 2.79
CA MET A 1 26.67 0.23 1.36
C MET A 1 25.27 -0.36 1.27
N LEU A 2 24.24 0.47 1.07
CA LEU A 2 22.86 -0.02 0.93
C LEU A 2 22.79 -0.91 -0.30
N LYS A 3 22.53 -2.21 -0.12
CA LYS A 3 22.20 -3.09 -1.25
C LYS A 3 20.81 -2.70 -1.74
N LEU A 4 20.75 -1.97 -2.84
CA LEU A 4 19.48 -1.73 -3.56
C LEU A 4 18.98 -3.10 -4.05
N ARG A 5 17.77 -3.46 -3.65
CA ARG A 5 17.16 -4.73 -4.01
C ARG A 5 16.88 -4.80 -5.50
N LYS A 6 17.20 -5.94 -6.13
CA LYS A 6 16.55 -6.37 -7.37
C LYS A 6 15.10 -6.73 -7.02
N ALA A 7 14.17 -6.33 -7.85
CA ALA A 7 12.80 -6.81 -7.77
C ALA A 7 12.79 -8.35 -7.76
N PRO A 8 11.94 -9.00 -6.95
CA PRO A 8 11.85 -10.44 -6.94
C PRO A 8 11.33 -10.92 -8.29
N ALA A 9 11.91 -12.00 -8.79
CA ALA A 9 11.42 -12.69 -9.98
C ALA A 9 10.12 -13.48 -9.69
N SER A 10 9.81 -13.70 -8.42
CA SER A 10 8.64 -14.44 -7.92
C SER A 10 8.37 -14.08 -6.45
N TYR A 11 7.14 -14.21 -6.03
CA TYR A 11 6.71 -14.17 -4.62
C TYR A 11 7.02 -15.52 -3.95
N ASP A 12 8.32 -15.88 -3.85
CA ASP A 12 8.79 -17.09 -3.22
C ASP A 12 8.96 -16.95 -1.68
N GLU A 13 9.21 -18.07 -0.98
CA GLU A 13 9.42 -18.09 0.47
C GLU A 13 10.50 -17.11 0.91
N ARG A 14 11.60 -17.03 0.16
CA ARG A 14 12.72 -16.13 0.48
C ARG A 14 12.33 -14.66 0.41
N PHE A 15 11.46 -14.30 -0.52
CA PHE A 15 10.92 -12.94 -0.62
C PHE A 15 10.03 -12.62 0.57
N MET A 16 9.11 -13.55 0.93
CA MET A 16 8.22 -13.38 2.09
C MET A 16 9.01 -13.28 3.40
N ASP A 17 10.02 -14.13 3.60
CA ASP A 17 10.90 -14.08 4.77
C ASP A 17 11.66 -12.75 4.88
N THR A 18 12.09 -12.22 3.75
CA THR A 18 12.80 -10.95 3.72
C THR A 18 11.87 -9.78 4.05
N MET A 19 10.64 -9.76 3.52
CA MET A 19 9.66 -8.74 3.88
C MET A 19 9.29 -8.81 5.37
N ALA A 20 9.11 -10.01 5.89
CA ALA A 20 8.84 -10.22 7.30
C ALA A 20 9.99 -9.73 8.19
N SER A 21 11.24 -10.08 7.87
CA SER A 21 12.41 -9.62 8.65
C SER A 21 12.57 -8.10 8.59
N GLU A 22 12.35 -7.46 7.45
CA GLU A 22 12.39 -6.00 7.34
C GLU A 22 11.35 -5.30 8.20
N TYR A 23 10.18 -5.91 8.36
CA TYR A 23 9.15 -5.42 9.26
C TYR A 23 9.57 -5.58 10.74
N LEU A 24 10.05 -6.76 11.11
CA LEU A 24 10.47 -7.06 12.48
C LEU A 24 11.69 -6.20 12.89
N ASP A 25 12.63 -5.99 11.97
CA ASP A 25 13.82 -5.16 12.17
C ASP A 25 13.53 -3.65 12.09
N ARG A 26 12.31 -3.25 11.79
CA ARG A 26 11.88 -1.86 11.69
C ARG A 26 12.81 -1.03 10.79
N THR A 27 13.07 -1.53 9.59
CA THR A 27 13.93 -0.80 8.64
C THR A 27 13.38 0.58 8.31
N PRO A 28 14.23 1.57 7.94
CA PRO A 28 13.76 2.92 7.60
C PRO A 28 12.69 2.95 6.50
N TRP A 29 12.72 2.00 5.57
CA TRP A 29 11.72 1.80 4.55
C TRP A 29 10.38 1.37 5.14
N THR A 30 10.41 0.37 6.01
CA THR A 30 9.22 -0.14 6.71
C THR A 30 8.61 0.94 7.58
N GLU A 31 9.41 1.66 8.39
CA GLU A 31 8.93 2.75 9.24
C GLU A 31 8.20 3.82 8.43
N LEU A 32 8.77 4.28 7.31
CA LEU A 32 8.15 5.29 6.45
C LEU A 32 6.75 4.85 5.97
N ARG A 33 6.61 3.58 5.58
CA ARG A 33 5.33 3.01 5.13
C ARG A 33 4.32 2.92 6.28
N LEU A 34 4.73 2.39 7.42
CA LEU A 34 3.88 2.24 8.60
C LEU A 34 3.38 3.59 9.11
N GLU A 35 4.27 4.58 9.24
CA GLU A 35 3.92 5.95 9.61
C GLU A 35 2.92 6.56 8.62
N ALA A 36 3.15 6.39 7.32
CA ALA A 36 2.26 6.93 6.30
C ALA A 36 0.86 6.30 6.37
N VAL A 37 0.77 4.98 6.54
CA VAL A 37 -0.51 4.27 6.71
C VAL A 37 -1.24 4.75 7.97
N ARG A 38 -0.55 4.83 9.11
CA ARG A 38 -1.12 5.36 10.36
C ARG A 38 -1.67 6.77 10.18
N ASP A 39 -0.87 7.68 9.62
CA ASP A 39 -1.23 9.08 9.48
C ASP A 39 -2.39 9.31 8.48
N LEU A 40 -2.53 8.43 7.48
CA LEU A 40 -3.63 8.46 6.53
C LEU A 40 -4.92 7.91 7.14
N LEU A 41 -4.83 6.73 7.74
CA LEU A 41 -5.98 5.95 8.16
C LEU A 41 -6.49 6.34 9.54
N ASP A 42 -5.61 6.89 10.40
CA ASP A 42 -5.89 7.23 11.80
C ASP A 42 -6.64 6.08 12.50
N PRO A 43 -5.99 4.89 12.65
CA PRO A 43 -6.66 3.70 13.17
C PRO A 43 -7.08 3.91 14.62
N GLN A 44 -8.36 3.61 14.92
CA GLN A 44 -8.94 3.71 16.26
C GLN A 44 -9.26 2.32 16.83
N PRO A 45 -9.30 2.15 18.15
CA PRO A 45 -9.76 0.90 18.75
C PRO A 45 -11.17 0.51 18.26
N GLY A 46 -11.31 -0.74 17.81
CA GLY A 46 -12.56 -1.28 17.27
C GLY A 46 -12.81 -0.98 15.79
N ASP A 47 -11.95 -0.22 15.10
CA ASP A 47 -12.06 -0.06 13.64
C ASP A 47 -11.90 -1.41 12.93
N ARG A 48 -12.88 -1.80 12.11
CA ARG A 48 -12.80 -2.98 11.24
C ARG A 48 -12.09 -2.55 9.95
N ILE A 49 -10.90 -3.11 9.73
CA ILE A 49 -10.04 -2.66 8.61
C ILE A 49 -9.72 -3.84 7.69
N VAL A 50 -9.90 -3.68 6.37
CA VAL A 50 -9.36 -4.62 5.38
C VAL A 50 -8.04 -4.11 4.82
N ASP A 51 -7.00 -4.96 4.85
CA ASP A 51 -5.65 -4.70 4.33
C ASP A 51 -5.48 -5.49 3.02
N LEU A 52 -5.53 -4.79 1.88
CA LEU A 52 -5.48 -5.36 0.54
C LEU A 52 -4.03 -5.54 0.07
N GLY A 53 -3.69 -6.76 -0.40
CA GLY A 53 -2.32 -7.11 -0.75
C GLY A 53 -1.43 -7.14 0.49
N CYS A 54 -1.91 -7.79 1.56
CA CYS A 54 -1.26 -7.78 2.88
C CYS A 54 0.11 -8.49 2.91
N ALA A 55 0.46 -9.26 1.89
CA ALA A 55 1.68 -10.08 1.81
C ALA A 55 1.89 -10.88 3.12
N ALA A 56 3.05 -10.77 3.76
CA ALA A 56 3.34 -11.45 5.03
C ALA A 56 2.69 -10.80 6.27
N GLY A 57 1.68 -9.92 6.12
CA GLY A 57 0.82 -9.43 7.20
C GLY A 57 1.37 -8.25 8.01
N ALA A 58 2.41 -7.58 7.55
CA ALA A 58 3.09 -6.51 8.29
C ALA A 58 2.19 -5.32 8.65
N ILE A 59 1.42 -4.82 7.68
CA ILE A 59 0.47 -3.70 7.87
C ILE A 59 -0.71 -4.16 8.74
N THR A 60 -1.26 -5.33 8.45
CA THR A 60 -2.33 -5.94 9.25
C THR A 60 -1.94 -6.00 10.74
N HIS A 61 -0.75 -6.56 11.05
CA HIS A 61 -0.26 -6.60 12.42
C HIS A 61 -0.04 -5.20 13.00
N TYR A 62 0.54 -4.27 12.24
CA TYR A 62 0.75 -2.91 12.72
C TYR A 62 -0.56 -2.22 13.11
N LEU A 63 -1.61 -2.34 12.30
CA LEU A 63 -2.92 -1.76 12.59
C LEU A 63 -3.55 -2.37 13.85
N SER A 64 -3.37 -3.67 14.11
CA SER A 64 -3.88 -4.32 15.32
C SER A 64 -3.26 -3.75 16.60
N THR A 65 -2.03 -3.22 16.54
CA THR A 65 -1.38 -2.59 17.71
C THR A 65 -2.07 -1.32 18.20
N TYR A 66 -2.97 -0.75 17.40
CA TYR A 66 -3.83 0.40 17.76
C TYR A 66 -5.19 -0.03 18.32
N GLY A 67 -5.41 -1.34 18.54
CA GLY A 67 -6.70 -1.86 18.99
C GLY A 67 -7.74 -1.97 17.88
N ALA A 68 -7.36 -1.77 16.61
CA ALA A 68 -8.22 -2.03 15.47
C ALA A 68 -8.39 -3.55 15.25
N GLU A 69 -9.40 -3.94 14.48
CA GLU A 69 -9.74 -5.31 14.09
C GLU A 69 -9.43 -5.52 12.59
N PRO A 70 -8.13 -5.61 12.20
CA PRO A 70 -7.77 -5.74 10.80
C PRO A 70 -7.92 -7.18 10.30
N VAL A 71 -8.27 -7.31 9.02
CA VAL A 71 -8.23 -8.55 8.25
C VAL A 71 -7.30 -8.35 7.05
N GLY A 72 -6.24 -9.16 6.93
CA GLY A 72 -5.35 -9.13 5.77
C GLY A 72 -5.86 -10.03 4.65
N VAL A 73 -5.83 -9.54 3.42
CA VAL A 73 -6.15 -10.33 2.22
C VAL A 73 -5.04 -10.24 1.20
N ASP A 74 -4.73 -11.37 0.58
CA ASP A 74 -3.78 -11.45 -0.53
C ASP A 74 -4.21 -12.58 -1.48
N LEU A 75 -3.90 -12.45 -2.75
CA LEU A 75 -4.18 -13.49 -3.75
C LEU A 75 -3.22 -14.67 -3.63
N GLU A 76 -2.03 -14.44 -3.06
CA GLU A 76 -0.96 -15.43 -2.98
C GLU A 76 -1.10 -16.30 -1.71
N PRO A 77 -1.41 -17.63 -1.84
CA PRO A 77 -1.59 -18.51 -0.67
C PRO A 77 -0.35 -18.63 0.22
N LEU A 78 0.86 -18.53 -0.37
CA LEU A 78 2.12 -18.59 0.37
C LEU A 78 2.26 -17.37 1.30
N ALA A 79 1.88 -16.18 0.83
CA ALA A 79 1.87 -14.95 1.62
C ALA A 79 0.96 -15.08 2.84
N ILE A 80 -0.26 -15.59 2.62
CA ILE A 80 -1.25 -15.79 3.70
C ILE A 80 -0.79 -16.87 4.69
N SER A 81 -0.20 -17.99 4.20
CA SER A 81 0.39 -19.00 5.09
C SER A 81 1.43 -18.38 6.00
N ARG A 82 2.33 -17.57 5.44
CA ARG A 82 3.39 -16.91 6.18
C ARG A 82 2.87 -15.87 7.16
N ALA A 83 1.86 -15.09 6.78
CA ALA A 83 1.22 -14.12 7.66
C ALA A 83 0.58 -14.80 8.89
N ARG A 84 -0.12 -15.92 8.69
CA ARG A 84 -0.73 -16.72 9.78
C ARG A 84 0.30 -17.32 10.73
N GLU A 85 1.46 -17.74 10.21
CA GLU A 85 2.57 -18.26 11.03
C GLU A 85 3.18 -17.16 11.92
N LEU A 86 3.41 -15.98 11.33
CA LEU A 86 4.07 -14.85 12.00
C LEU A 86 3.17 -14.15 13.02
N PHE A 87 1.88 -14.00 12.70
CA PHE A 87 0.94 -13.17 13.47
C PHE A 87 -0.28 -13.99 13.91
N GLN A 88 -0.02 -14.96 14.78
CA GLN A 88 -1.07 -15.79 15.36
C GLN A 88 -2.13 -14.93 16.06
N GLY A 89 -3.40 -15.30 15.85
CA GLY A 89 -4.54 -14.55 16.42
C GLY A 89 -5.08 -13.42 15.54
N LEU A 90 -4.38 -13.04 14.45
CA LEU A 90 -4.92 -12.17 13.42
C LEU A 90 -5.59 -12.98 12.30
N ARG A 91 -6.53 -12.35 11.62
CA ARG A 91 -7.28 -12.95 10.52
C ARG A 91 -6.62 -12.63 9.17
N PHE A 92 -6.38 -13.67 8.36
CA PHE A 92 -5.85 -13.55 7.01
C PHE A 92 -6.61 -14.48 6.06
N GLU A 93 -6.98 -13.98 4.86
CA GLU A 93 -7.75 -14.73 3.87
C GLU A 93 -7.06 -14.69 2.49
N VAL A 94 -7.05 -15.83 1.81
CA VAL A 94 -6.67 -15.87 0.39
C VAL A 94 -7.87 -15.38 -0.41
N ALA A 95 -7.75 -14.19 -1.02
CA ALA A 95 -8.85 -13.60 -1.77
C ALA A 95 -8.36 -12.66 -2.88
N ASP A 96 -9.16 -12.56 -3.94
CA ASP A 96 -9.03 -11.55 -4.98
C ASP A 96 -9.65 -10.25 -4.47
N ALA A 97 -8.90 -9.14 -4.55
CA ALA A 97 -9.37 -7.82 -4.12
C ALA A 97 -10.60 -7.31 -4.91
N THR A 98 -10.89 -7.89 -6.08
CA THR A 98 -12.10 -7.62 -6.88
C THR A 98 -13.31 -8.48 -6.48
N ARG A 99 -13.11 -9.42 -5.55
CA ARG A 99 -14.16 -10.34 -5.06
C ARG A 99 -13.84 -10.83 -3.65
N LEU A 100 -14.13 -10.00 -2.67
CA LEU A 100 -13.81 -10.25 -1.27
C LEU A 100 -14.85 -11.20 -0.60
N PRO A 101 -14.42 -12.18 0.21
CA PRO A 101 -15.31 -13.13 0.87
C PRO A 101 -15.94 -12.55 2.14
N PHE A 102 -16.42 -11.30 2.08
CA PHE A 102 -16.99 -10.59 3.20
C PHE A 102 -18.38 -10.07 2.87
N GLU A 103 -19.20 -9.87 3.89
CA GLU A 103 -20.54 -9.29 3.76
C GLU A 103 -20.48 -7.79 3.45
N ASP A 104 -21.59 -7.24 2.95
CA ASP A 104 -21.73 -5.81 2.71
C ASP A 104 -21.57 -5.03 4.01
N ALA A 105 -20.93 -3.84 3.93
CA ALA A 105 -20.74 -2.93 5.07
C ALA A 105 -20.06 -3.59 6.30
N SER A 106 -19.15 -4.54 6.07
CA SER A 106 -18.42 -5.26 7.12
C SER A 106 -17.16 -4.54 7.59
N PHE A 107 -16.70 -3.50 6.89
CA PHE A 107 -15.50 -2.73 7.24
C PHE A 107 -15.76 -1.23 7.33
N ASP A 108 -15.06 -0.56 8.24
CA ASP A 108 -15.08 0.89 8.41
C ASP A 108 -14.00 1.55 7.54
N LYS A 109 -12.88 0.85 7.36
CA LYS A 109 -11.72 1.35 6.63
C LYS A 109 -11.09 0.26 5.77
N ALA A 110 -10.36 0.68 4.72
CA ALA A 110 -9.53 -0.16 3.88
C ALA A 110 -8.14 0.46 3.71
N VAL A 111 -7.12 -0.37 3.48
CA VAL A 111 -5.77 0.09 3.14
C VAL A 111 -5.19 -0.76 2.01
N ALA A 112 -4.41 -0.12 1.13
CA ALA A 112 -3.56 -0.74 0.13
C ALA A 112 -2.20 -0.04 0.14
N ALA A 113 -1.17 -0.71 0.63
CA ALA A 113 0.18 -0.15 0.75
C ALA A 113 1.19 -0.94 -0.10
N ASP A 114 1.76 -0.29 -1.11
CA ASP A 114 2.61 -0.90 -2.14
C ASP A 114 1.91 -2.10 -2.83
N PHE A 115 0.63 -1.92 -3.18
CA PHE A 115 -0.22 -2.92 -3.84
C PHE A 115 -0.78 -2.43 -5.19
N VAL A 116 -1.34 -1.22 -5.24
CA VAL A 116 -2.08 -0.75 -6.43
C VAL A 116 -1.23 -0.57 -7.68
N GLU A 117 0.08 -0.48 -7.54
CA GLU A 117 1.04 -0.45 -8.66
C GLU A 117 1.17 -1.80 -9.39
N HIS A 118 0.66 -2.88 -8.81
CA HIS A 118 0.69 -4.24 -9.38
C HIS A 118 -0.55 -4.59 -10.19
N ILE A 119 -1.56 -3.70 -10.26
CA ILE A 119 -2.81 -3.93 -10.96
C ILE A 119 -3.09 -2.84 -12.00
N GLU A 120 -3.74 -3.20 -13.11
CA GLU A 120 -4.17 -2.27 -14.16
C GLU A 120 -5.38 -1.43 -13.71
N ASP A 121 -5.69 -0.35 -14.45
CA ASP A 121 -6.77 0.58 -14.08
C ASP A 121 -8.14 -0.10 -14.01
N ASP A 122 -8.47 -0.98 -14.95
CA ASP A 122 -9.76 -1.70 -14.96
C ASP A 122 -9.91 -2.61 -13.72
N THR A 123 -8.82 -3.29 -13.33
CA THR A 123 -8.80 -4.10 -12.11
C THR A 123 -8.92 -3.22 -10.87
N PHE A 124 -8.28 -2.04 -10.88
CA PHE A 124 -8.40 -1.10 -9.78
C PHE A 124 -9.83 -0.57 -9.63
N VAL A 125 -10.51 -0.23 -10.73
CA VAL A 125 -11.93 0.17 -10.70
C VAL A 125 -12.80 -0.96 -10.16
N ALA A 126 -12.62 -2.20 -10.64
CA ALA A 126 -13.35 -3.36 -10.13
C ALA A 126 -13.11 -3.60 -8.63
N MET A 127 -11.88 -3.41 -8.15
CA MET A 127 -11.55 -3.45 -6.72
C MET A 127 -12.27 -2.32 -5.95
N CYS A 128 -12.35 -1.12 -6.51
CA CYS A 128 -13.09 -0.01 -5.89
C CYS A 128 -14.59 -0.32 -5.77
N ASP A 129 -15.21 -0.94 -6.79
CA ASP A 129 -16.61 -1.37 -6.72
C ASP A 129 -16.83 -2.39 -5.60
N GLU A 130 -15.92 -3.35 -5.44
CA GLU A 130 -15.98 -4.33 -4.38
C GLU A 130 -15.72 -3.71 -3.00
N LEU A 131 -14.76 -2.79 -2.89
CA LEU A 131 -14.53 -2.04 -1.66
C LEU A 131 -15.76 -1.22 -1.24
N ARG A 132 -16.49 -0.61 -2.18
CA ARG A 132 -17.73 0.11 -1.86
C ARG A 132 -18.82 -0.80 -1.32
N ARG A 133 -18.83 -2.06 -1.74
CA ARG A 133 -19.77 -3.07 -1.20
C ARG A 133 -19.42 -3.43 0.25
N VAL A 134 -18.14 -3.72 0.52
CA VAL A 134 -17.71 -4.20 1.85
C VAL A 134 -17.49 -3.08 2.86
N LEU A 135 -17.27 -1.84 2.42
CA LEU A 135 -17.17 -0.68 3.32
C LEU A 135 -18.55 -0.18 3.74
N VAL A 136 -18.63 0.32 4.96
CA VAL A 136 -19.79 1.11 5.39
C VAL A 136 -19.92 2.37 4.53
N LYS A 137 -21.12 2.95 4.47
CA LYS A 137 -21.31 4.23 3.79
C LYS A 137 -20.40 5.30 4.38
N GLY A 138 -19.63 5.95 3.51
CA GLY A 138 -18.63 6.93 3.93
C GLY A 138 -17.34 6.31 4.50
N GLY A 139 -17.17 4.99 4.40
CA GLY A 139 -15.94 4.30 4.80
C GLY A 139 -14.71 4.83 4.07
N LEU A 140 -13.54 4.70 4.67
CA LEU A 140 -12.30 5.31 4.20
C LEU A 140 -11.39 4.28 3.52
N PHE A 141 -10.73 4.69 2.45
CA PHE A 141 -9.72 3.90 1.76
C PHE A 141 -8.40 4.66 1.68
N ALA A 142 -7.36 4.13 2.34
CA ALA A 142 -6.01 4.69 2.34
C ALA A 142 -5.11 3.95 1.35
N ILE A 143 -4.36 4.71 0.54
CA ILE A 143 -3.42 4.18 -0.45
C ILE A 143 -2.04 4.79 -0.19
N TYR A 144 -1.01 3.94 -0.20
CA TYR A 144 0.40 4.31 -0.20
C TYR A 144 1.09 3.62 -1.36
N ALA A 145 1.60 4.38 -2.33
CA ALA A 145 2.15 3.82 -3.57
C ALA A 145 3.36 4.62 -4.09
N PRO A 146 4.23 4.04 -4.93
CA PRO A 146 5.33 4.76 -5.58
C PRO A 146 4.80 5.86 -6.52
N ASN A 147 5.52 6.98 -6.56
CA ASN A 147 5.21 8.06 -7.49
C ASN A 147 6.05 7.92 -8.77
N PRO A 148 5.44 7.62 -9.93
CA PRO A 148 6.18 7.46 -11.18
C PRO A 148 6.94 8.72 -11.62
N ARG A 149 6.52 9.90 -11.16
CA ARG A 149 7.21 11.16 -11.48
C ARG A 149 8.45 11.42 -10.63
N HIS A 150 8.69 10.61 -9.59
CA HIS A 150 9.86 10.78 -8.73
C HIS A 150 11.16 10.41 -9.44
N LEU A 151 12.25 11.13 -9.12
CA LEU A 151 13.56 10.93 -9.73
C LEU A 151 14.01 9.46 -9.75
N ILE A 152 13.86 8.73 -8.65
CA ILE A 152 14.26 7.32 -8.54
C ILE A 152 13.44 6.44 -9.50
N GLU A 153 12.12 6.63 -9.58
CA GLU A 153 11.27 5.83 -10.49
C GLU A 153 11.61 6.14 -11.96
N ARG A 154 11.85 7.40 -12.29
CA ARG A 154 12.31 7.79 -13.65
C ARG A 154 13.69 7.26 -14.01
N MET A 155 14.57 7.07 -13.02
CA MET A 155 15.88 6.40 -13.25
C MET A 155 15.69 4.92 -13.51
N LYS A 156 14.75 4.27 -12.80
CA LYS A 156 14.40 2.85 -13.03
C LYS A 156 13.81 2.63 -14.42
N GLU A 157 12.91 3.49 -14.88
CA GLU A 157 12.32 3.43 -16.24
C GLU A 157 13.36 3.43 -17.36
N ARG A 158 14.52 4.03 -17.10
CA ARG A 158 15.63 4.13 -18.06
C ARG A 158 16.74 3.12 -17.83
N ASP A 159 16.53 2.15 -16.93
CA ASP A 159 17.56 1.20 -16.47
C ASP A 159 18.86 1.89 -16.02
N PHE A 160 18.76 3.12 -15.56
CA PHE A 160 19.90 3.90 -15.10
C PHE A 160 20.12 3.68 -13.61
N VAL A 161 21.18 2.91 -13.27
CA VAL A 161 21.58 2.57 -11.89
C VAL A 161 20.63 1.58 -11.17
N LEU A 162 19.33 1.63 -11.45
CA LEU A 162 18.30 0.80 -10.81
C LEU A 162 17.41 0.18 -11.87
N ALA A 163 17.13 -1.12 -11.77
CA ALA A 163 16.17 -1.78 -12.66
C ALA A 163 14.73 -1.50 -12.24
N GLN A 164 13.84 -1.35 -13.21
CA GLN A 164 12.41 -1.31 -12.99
C GLN A 164 11.92 -2.64 -12.37
N ASN A 165 10.94 -2.57 -11.46
CA ASN A 165 10.24 -3.75 -11.02
C ASN A 165 9.27 -4.19 -12.14
N PRO A 166 9.43 -5.38 -12.73
CA PRO A 166 8.58 -5.82 -13.83
C PRO A 166 7.11 -6.04 -13.41
N THR A 167 6.84 -6.16 -12.11
CA THR A 167 5.48 -6.32 -11.61
C THR A 167 4.73 -4.98 -11.40
N HIS A 168 5.42 -3.84 -11.56
CA HIS A 168 4.80 -2.51 -11.47
C HIS A 168 4.16 -2.14 -12.82
N ILE A 169 3.00 -2.70 -13.12
CA ILE A 169 2.26 -2.47 -14.37
C ILE A 169 1.28 -1.28 -14.29
N GLY A 170 0.95 -0.83 -13.08
CA GLY A 170 -0.04 0.20 -12.78
C GLY A 170 0.50 1.38 -11.97
N LEU A 171 1.69 1.89 -12.30
CA LEU A 171 2.22 3.08 -11.63
C LEU A 171 1.37 4.32 -11.93
N ARG A 172 0.90 5.01 -10.87
CA ARG A 172 0.01 6.18 -10.97
C ARG A 172 0.55 7.36 -10.18
N ASP A 173 0.59 8.53 -10.81
CA ASP A 173 0.75 9.78 -10.06
C ASP A 173 -0.56 10.17 -9.33
N ALA A 174 -0.52 11.22 -8.53
CA ALA A 174 -1.66 11.64 -7.71
C ALA A 174 -2.91 11.98 -8.55
N ASP A 175 -2.74 12.60 -9.72
CA ASP A 175 -3.85 12.98 -10.59
C ASP A 175 -4.46 11.76 -11.29
N HIS A 176 -3.63 10.81 -11.72
CA HIS A 176 -4.11 9.54 -12.27
C HIS A 176 -4.83 8.72 -11.20
N MET A 177 -4.25 8.59 -10.01
CA MET A 177 -4.87 7.90 -8.87
C MET A 177 -6.26 8.48 -8.55
N ARG A 178 -6.38 9.81 -8.51
CA ARG A 178 -7.66 10.49 -8.30
C ARG A 178 -8.69 10.09 -9.35
N ARG A 179 -8.33 10.13 -10.64
CA ARG A 179 -9.28 9.77 -11.72
C ARG A 179 -9.80 8.35 -11.60
N VAL A 180 -8.93 7.38 -11.32
CA VAL A 180 -9.32 5.97 -11.16
C VAL A 180 -10.23 5.79 -9.94
N LEU A 181 -9.91 6.42 -8.81
CA LEU A 181 -10.74 6.40 -7.61
C LEU A 181 -12.12 7.01 -7.86
N GLU A 182 -12.19 8.15 -8.55
CA GLU A 182 -13.47 8.80 -8.90
C GLU A 182 -14.31 7.93 -9.84
N GLN A 183 -13.71 7.24 -10.81
CA GLN A 183 -14.37 6.24 -11.65
C GLN A 183 -14.93 5.09 -10.83
N GLY A 184 -14.18 4.61 -9.83
CA GLY A 184 -14.60 3.59 -8.88
C GLY A 184 -15.56 4.09 -7.79
N GLY A 185 -16.08 5.33 -7.88
CA GLY A 185 -17.08 5.86 -6.95
C GLY A 185 -16.54 6.31 -5.59
N PHE A 186 -15.26 6.61 -5.50
CA PHE A 186 -14.64 7.23 -4.32
C PHE A 186 -14.42 8.73 -4.51
N GLU A 187 -14.44 9.47 -3.42
CA GLU A 187 -14.02 10.88 -3.38
C GLU A 187 -12.67 11.00 -2.68
N VAL A 188 -11.69 11.61 -3.32
CA VAL A 188 -10.38 11.86 -2.70
C VAL A 188 -10.51 13.01 -1.70
N VAL A 189 -10.43 12.68 -0.40
CA VAL A 189 -10.54 13.64 0.70
C VAL A 189 -9.19 14.18 1.16
N ARG A 190 -8.10 13.43 0.97
CA ARG A 190 -6.73 13.88 1.24
C ARG A 190 -5.76 13.29 0.22
N SER A 191 -4.88 14.10 -0.31
CA SER A 191 -3.78 13.68 -1.17
C SER A 191 -2.51 14.38 -0.72
N GLU A 192 -1.50 13.61 -0.38
CA GLU A 192 -0.23 14.10 0.11
C GLU A 192 0.92 13.25 -0.46
N TRP A 193 2.14 13.61 -0.15
CA TRP A 193 3.31 12.86 -0.54
C TRP A 193 4.24 12.63 0.66
N ARG A 194 5.06 11.58 0.59
CA ARG A 194 6.09 11.31 1.61
C ARG A 194 7.48 11.37 0.97
N PRO A 195 8.47 11.94 1.68
CA PRO A 195 9.86 11.93 1.23
C PRO A 195 10.46 10.52 1.37
N SER A 196 11.56 10.26 0.67
CA SER A 196 12.28 9.00 0.77
C SER A 196 12.96 8.81 2.13
N PHE A 197 13.40 7.59 2.41
CA PHE A 197 14.21 7.26 3.58
C PHE A 197 15.70 7.55 3.39
N PHE A 198 16.16 7.90 2.18
CA PHE A 198 17.55 8.25 1.91
C PHE A 198 17.91 9.59 2.53
N ARG A 199 18.71 9.58 3.62
CA ARG A 199 18.94 10.76 4.48
C ARG A 199 19.31 12.04 3.70
N GLY A 200 20.25 11.96 2.75
CA GLY A 200 20.66 13.12 1.94
C GLY A 200 19.55 13.59 0.99
N LEU A 201 18.96 12.65 0.23
CA LEU A 201 17.88 12.94 -0.71
C LEU A 201 16.63 13.45 0.00
N ARG A 202 16.28 12.87 1.15
CA ARG A 202 15.12 13.29 1.97
C ARG A 202 15.17 14.78 2.32
N SER A 203 16.34 15.32 2.60
CA SER A 203 16.50 16.75 2.92
C SER A 203 16.19 17.62 1.68
N VAL A 204 16.69 17.22 0.51
CA VAL A 204 16.38 17.88 -0.77
C VAL A 204 14.88 17.78 -1.08
N GLU A 205 14.30 16.59 -0.93
CA GLU A 205 12.88 16.34 -1.17
C GLU A 205 11.97 17.21 -0.29
N LYS A 206 12.28 17.37 0.98
CA LYS A 206 11.51 18.24 1.89
C LYS A 206 11.48 19.70 1.44
N VAL A 207 12.54 20.19 0.82
CA VAL A 207 12.66 21.58 0.35
C VAL A 207 12.07 21.73 -1.06
N ALA A 208 12.39 20.81 -1.96
CA ALA A 208 12.02 20.89 -3.38
C ALA A 208 10.66 20.25 -3.69
N GLY A 209 10.25 19.20 -2.97
CA GLY A 209 9.02 18.44 -3.20
C GLY A 209 7.74 19.29 -3.20
N PRO A 210 7.59 20.31 -2.34
CA PRO A 210 6.41 21.20 -2.42
C PRO A 210 6.25 21.89 -3.78
N LYS A 211 7.35 22.12 -4.50
CA LYS A 211 7.39 22.84 -5.79
C LYS A 211 7.57 21.94 -7.00
N LEU A 212 8.24 20.79 -6.82
CA LEU A 212 8.65 19.90 -7.91
C LEU A 212 8.28 18.46 -7.63
N GLU A 213 7.39 17.89 -8.42
CA GLU A 213 6.94 16.50 -8.30
C GLU A 213 8.07 15.46 -8.40
N LEU A 214 9.15 15.81 -9.11
CA LEU A 214 10.37 15.01 -9.21
C LEU A 214 10.96 14.61 -7.84
N PHE A 215 10.62 15.35 -6.78
CA PHE A 215 11.08 15.13 -5.42
C PHE A 215 9.97 14.64 -4.46
N ARG A 216 8.85 14.16 -4.98
CA ARG A 216 7.75 13.55 -4.19
C ARG A 216 7.83 12.03 -4.32
N TYR A 217 8.42 11.39 -3.31
CA TYR A 217 8.78 9.96 -3.40
C TYR A 217 7.59 9.00 -3.42
N ARG A 218 6.62 9.20 -2.54
CA ARG A 218 5.41 8.37 -2.44
C ARG A 218 4.16 9.20 -2.61
N VAL A 219 3.19 8.66 -3.31
CA VAL A 219 1.82 9.16 -3.35
C VAL A 219 1.05 8.53 -2.20
N CYS A 220 0.39 9.37 -1.42
CA CYS A 220 -0.42 8.98 -0.28
C CYS A 220 -1.81 9.58 -0.47
N VAL A 221 -2.84 8.72 -0.56
CA VAL A 221 -4.21 9.16 -0.84
C VAL A 221 -5.14 8.57 0.21
N LEU A 222 -6.03 9.40 0.74
CA LEU A 222 -7.20 8.97 1.49
C LEU A 222 -8.44 9.32 0.67
N ALA A 223 -9.27 8.31 0.42
CA ALA A 223 -10.51 8.45 -0.31
C ALA A 223 -11.68 7.95 0.53
N GLN A 224 -12.87 8.47 0.26
CA GLN A 224 -14.12 8.11 0.94
C GLN A 224 -15.10 7.48 -0.04
N ALA A 225 -15.72 6.36 0.34
CA ALA A 225 -16.79 5.71 -0.43
C ALA A 225 -18.04 6.60 -0.50
N ARG A 226 -18.56 6.83 -1.71
CA ARG A 226 -19.78 7.62 -1.96
C ARG A 226 -21.05 6.78 -1.88
#